data_1b22dc2c5e244680b4ef30a700622cec
#
_entry.id   1b22dc2c5e244680b4ef30a700622cec
#
_cell.length_a   1.000
_cell.length_b   1.000
_cell.length_c   1.000
_cell.angle_alpha   90.00
_cell.angle_beta   90.00
_cell.angle_gamma   90.00
#
_symmetry.space_group_name_H-M   'P 1'
#
loop_
_entity.id
_entity.type
_entity.pdbx_description
1 polymer ?
#
loop_
_entity_poly.entity_id
_entity_poly.type
_entity_poly.pdbx_seq_one_letter_code
_entity_poly.pdbx_strand_id
1 'polypeptide(L)'
;MTDKYIKLEKIGEGTYGVVYRAKERKTSRVVAMKKMRLESFTDTILQEKSLYLIFEYCDMDLKKYIDGAPFGLPVDLIKKFTYQLLCGIKYCHSRRILHRDLKPQNLLIGLDGNLKLADFGLAREFSNSLGVLTHEVVTLWYRPPELLLGARYYSTGVDMWSVGCIFAEMMSSYALFRGDSEIDQLFKIFGILGTPDEHLWPGIRQLPNFKIIFPIWRRYPLERIFPWMSYDAINLLEKLLIYVPSQRIAAKMALRHTYFDDINFSRS
;
A
#
# COMPACT_ATOMS: atom_id res chain seq x y z
N MET A 1 -16.82 22.14 18.74
CA MET A 1 -15.63 21.28 18.60
C MET A 1 -14.40 22.02 18.03
N THR A 2 -14.61 23.03 17.22
CA THR A 2 -13.54 23.88 16.65
C THR A 2 -12.78 24.69 17.70
N ASP A 3 -13.36 24.94 18.90
CA ASP A 3 -12.72 25.72 19.96
C ASP A 3 -11.48 25.07 20.58
N LYS A 4 -11.29 23.75 20.40
CA LYS A 4 -10.11 23.04 20.94
C LYS A 4 -8.87 23.18 20.07
N TYR A 5 -9.04 23.46 18.77
CA TYR A 5 -7.96 23.46 17.79
C TYR A 5 -7.90 24.81 17.07
N ILE A 6 -6.66 25.26 16.82
CA ILE A 6 -6.39 26.40 15.94
C ILE A 6 -6.00 25.81 14.59
N LYS A 7 -6.82 26.06 13.58
CA LYS A 7 -6.53 25.69 12.19
C LYS A 7 -5.40 26.59 11.68
N LEU A 8 -4.39 25.95 11.11
CA LEU A 8 -3.26 26.60 10.45
C LEU A 8 -3.39 26.48 8.93
N GLU A 9 -2.31 26.12 8.23
CA GLU A 9 -2.29 25.97 6.78
C GLU A 9 -2.94 24.68 6.28
N LYS A 10 -3.40 24.71 5.03
CA LYS A 10 -3.85 23.53 4.29
C LYS A 10 -2.61 22.72 3.87
N ILE A 11 -2.59 21.43 4.19
CA ILE A 11 -1.49 20.51 3.89
C ILE A 11 -1.85 19.44 2.86
N GLY A 12 -3.15 19.24 2.56
CA GLY A 12 -3.58 18.29 1.55
C GLY A 12 -5.06 18.45 1.21
N GLU A 13 -5.43 17.94 0.03
CA GLU A 13 -6.81 17.80 -0.41
C GLU A 13 -6.95 16.50 -1.21
N GLY A 14 -8.04 15.79 -1.01
CA GLY A 14 -8.36 14.56 -1.71
C GLY A 14 -9.86 14.39 -1.87
N THR A 15 -10.28 13.28 -2.45
CA THR A 15 -11.68 12.94 -2.75
C THR A 15 -12.58 13.06 -1.52
N TYR A 16 -12.11 12.69 -0.35
CA TYR A 16 -12.90 12.60 0.88
C TYR A 16 -12.82 13.85 1.76
N GLY A 17 -12.05 14.87 1.39
CA GLY A 17 -11.97 16.09 2.18
C GLY A 17 -10.65 16.84 2.09
N VAL A 18 -10.53 17.86 2.95
CA VAL A 18 -9.36 18.73 3.03
C VAL A 18 -8.65 18.52 4.36
N VAL A 19 -7.32 18.40 4.31
CA VAL A 19 -6.49 18.22 5.50
C VAL A 19 -5.76 19.52 5.82
N TYR A 20 -5.82 19.91 7.08
CA TYR A 20 -5.14 21.09 7.60
C TYR A 20 -4.15 20.68 8.69
N ARG A 21 -3.03 21.35 8.75
CA ARG A 21 -2.23 21.41 9.96
C ARG A 21 -3.00 22.24 10.99
N ALA A 22 -3.04 21.75 12.22
CA ALA A 22 -3.74 22.44 13.31
C ALA A 22 -2.96 22.30 14.62
N LYS A 23 -3.24 23.17 15.57
CA LYS A 23 -2.62 23.17 16.89
C LYS A 23 -3.68 23.00 17.96
N GLU A 24 -3.51 22.04 18.85
CA GLU A 24 -4.37 21.91 20.01
C GLU A 24 -4.11 23.04 21.02
N ARG A 25 -5.16 23.78 21.41
CA ARG A 25 -5.00 24.98 22.24
C ARG A 25 -4.42 24.71 23.63
N LYS A 26 -4.80 23.54 24.23
CA LYS A 26 -4.39 23.23 25.62
C LYS A 26 -2.95 22.74 25.70
N THR A 27 -2.53 21.90 24.78
CA THR A 27 -1.24 21.19 24.81
C THR A 27 -0.20 21.79 23.88
N SER A 28 -0.63 22.69 22.98
CA SER A 28 0.18 23.21 21.87
C SER A 28 0.64 22.12 20.87
N ARG A 29 0.12 20.90 20.99
CA ARG A 29 0.45 19.79 20.10
C ARG A 29 -0.01 20.07 18.68
N VAL A 30 0.86 19.79 17.70
CA VAL A 30 0.52 19.87 16.28
C VAL A 30 -0.21 18.57 15.89
N VAL A 31 -1.31 18.70 15.13
CA VAL A 31 -2.16 17.61 14.66
C VAL A 31 -2.53 17.83 13.20
N ALA A 32 -2.90 16.75 12.51
CA ALA A 32 -3.54 16.83 11.20
C ALA A 32 -5.06 16.77 11.38
N MET A 33 -5.76 17.78 10.86
CA MET A 33 -7.21 17.91 10.96
C MET A 33 -7.84 17.75 9.58
N LYS A 34 -8.50 16.60 9.33
CA LYS A 34 -9.21 16.31 8.08
C LYS A 34 -10.68 16.74 8.20
N LYS A 35 -11.06 17.72 7.39
CA LYS A 35 -12.46 18.12 7.21
C LYS A 35 -13.08 17.26 6.12
N MET A 36 -14.08 16.45 6.48
CA MET A 36 -14.77 15.56 5.54
C MET A 36 -15.73 16.35 4.65
N ARG A 37 -15.83 15.96 3.36
CA ARG A 37 -16.90 16.40 2.46
C ARG A 37 -18.12 15.52 2.74
N LEU A 38 -19.23 16.15 3.15
CA LEU A 38 -20.50 15.45 3.41
C LEU A 38 -21.39 15.56 2.17
N GLU A 39 -20.98 14.95 1.05
CA GLU A 39 -21.63 15.12 -0.26
C GLU A 39 -22.79 14.17 -0.51
N SER A 40 -23.43 13.54 0.46
CA SER A 40 -24.61 12.70 0.14
C SER A 40 -25.44 12.22 1.32
N PHE A 41 -25.64 13.04 2.33
CA PHE A 41 -26.76 12.75 3.24
C PHE A 41 -27.93 13.65 2.86
N THR A 42 -28.95 13.03 2.24
CA THR A 42 -30.18 13.68 1.79
C THR A 42 -31.08 14.19 2.91
N ASP A 43 -30.62 14.21 4.14
CA ASP A 43 -31.39 14.74 5.27
C ASP A 43 -30.98 16.18 5.61
N THR A 44 -31.91 17.07 5.42
CA THR A 44 -31.85 18.53 5.56
C THR A 44 -31.36 19.02 6.93
N ILE A 45 -31.13 18.15 7.91
CA ILE A 45 -30.80 18.51 9.29
C ILE A 45 -29.28 18.60 9.53
N LEU A 46 -28.42 18.13 8.62
CA LEU A 46 -26.97 18.09 8.80
C LEU A 46 -26.19 19.15 7.99
N GLN A 47 -26.87 20.07 7.31
CA GLN A 47 -26.23 21.08 6.44
C GLN A 47 -25.26 22.04 7.13
N GLU A 48 -25.24 22.10 8.45
CA GLU A 48 -24.34 23.02 9.22
C GLU A 48 -23.22 22.31 9.99
N LYS A 49 -23.14 20.99 10.03
CA LYS A 49 -22.13 20.29 10.85
C LYS A 49 -21.03 19.65 9.99
N SER A 50 -19.89 20.32 9.89
CA SER A 50 -18.69 19.72 9.32
C SER A 50 -18.13 18.64 10.25
N LEU A 51 -17.85 17.43 9.72
CA LEU A 51 -17.15 16.38 10.43
C LEU A 51 -15.64 16.62 10.32
N TYR A 52 -14.96 16.66 11.46
CA TYR A 52 -13.51 16.75 11.53
C TYR A 52 -12.93 15.51 12.18
N LEU A 53 -11.95 14.91 11.52
CA LEU A 53 -11.14 13.84 12.09
C LEU A 53 -9.78 14.43 12.48
N ILE A 54 -9.33 14.12 13.70
CA ILE A 54 -8.04 14.58 14.21
C ILE A 54 -7.08 13.40 14.25
N PHE A 55 -5.95 13.58 13.58
CA PHE A 55 -4.89 12.60 13.47
C PHE A 55 -3.59 13.15 14.03
N GLU A 56 -2.68 12.25 14.31
CA GLU A 56 -1.29 12.61 14.53
C GLU A 56 -0.72 13.31 13.29
N TYR A 57 0.05 14.38 13.51
CA TYR A 57 0.72 15.07 12.41
C TYR A 57 1.97 14.30 11.99
N CYS A 58 2.09 14.08 10.69
CA CYS A 58 3.27 13.52 10.07
C CYS A 58 3.82 14.53 9.06
N ASP A 59 5.14 14.65 9.01
CA ASP A 59 5.80 15.74 8.27
C ASP A 59 5.80 15.48 6.76
N MET A 60 5.94 14.22 6.36
CA MET A 60 5.95 13.85 4.96
C MET A 60 5.41 12.43 4.72
N ASP A 61 5.10 12.14 3.48
CA ASP A 61 4.80 10.80 3.03
C ASP A 61 6.06 10.07 2.50
N LEU A 62 5.98 8.75 2.41
CA LEU A 62 7.09 7.92 1.95
C LEU A 62 7.48 8.23 0.50
N LYS A 63 6.54 8.68 -0.35
CA LYS A 63 6.86 9.04 -1.74
C LYS A 63 7.83 10.22 -1.79
N LYS A 64 7.53 11.28 -1.05
CA LYS A 64 8.43 12.44 -0.94
C LYS A 64 9.78 12.06 -0.35
N TYR A 65 9.75 11.12 0.61
CA TYR A 65 10.98 10.62 1.23
C TYR A 65 11.86 9.87 0.23
N ILE A 66 11.26 8.99 -0.59
CA ILE A 66 11.95 8.25 -1.66
C ILE A 66 12.47 9.22 -2.73
N ASP A 67 11.66 10.18 -3.16
CA ASP A 67 12.03 11.16 -4.20
C ASP A 67 13.21 12.06 -3.76
N GLY A 68 13.34 12.27 -2.46
CA GLY A 68 14.49 12.96 -1.86
C GLY A 68 15.78 12.13 -1.78
N ALA A 69 15.71 10.83 -2.10
CA ALA A 69 16.82 9.87 -2.05
C ALA A 69 17.09 9.24 -3.42
N PRO A 70 17.68 9.96 -4.38
CA PRO A 70 17.80 9.53 -5.78
C PRO A 70 18.64 8.26 -5.98
N PHE A 71 19.46 7.89 -5.01
CA PHE A 71 20.29 6.67 -5.02
C PHE A 71 19.68 5.51 -4.21
N GLY A 72 18.38 5.59 -3.87
CA GLY A 72 17.71 4.65 -3.00
C GLY A 72 17.85 4.96 -1.52
N LEU A 73 17.03 4.32 -0.71
CA LEU A 73 17.10 4.48 0.74
C LEU A 73 18.22 3.58 1.33
N PRO A 74 18.82 3.95 2.48
CA PRO A 74 19.71 3.06 3.22
C PRO A 74 19.03 1.72 3.54
N VAL A 75 19.77 0.61 3.43
CA VAL A 75 19.22 -0.76 3.61
C VAL A 75 18.54 -0.93 4.96
N ASP A 76 19.14 -0.40 6.04
CA ASP A 76 18.55 -0.48 7.38
C ASP A 76 17.21 0.26 7.48
N LEU A 77 17.09 1.37 6.77
CA LEU A 77 15.85 2.14 6.73
C LEU A 77 14.78 1.43 5.90
N ILE A 78 15.15 0.84 4.76
CA ILE A 78 14.27 -0.01 3.97
C ILE A 78 13.73 -1.16 4.85
N LYS A 79 14.63 -1.82 5.57
CA LYS A 79 14.29 -2.92 6.47
C LYS A 79 13.33 -2.45 7.57
N LYS A 80 13.63 -1.33 8.24
CA LYS A 80 12.78 -0.72 9.27
C LYS A 80 11.39 -0.40 8.73
N PHE A 81 11.29 0.32 7.62
CA PHE A 81 10.01 0.74 7.06
C PHE A 81 9.18 -0.45 6.56
N THR A 82 9.82 -1.44 5.93
CA THR A 82 9.13 -2.66 5.50
C THR A 82 8.58 -3.43 6.69
N TYR A 83 9.33 -3.56 7.77
CA TYR A 83 8.86 -4.20 8.99
C TYR A 83 7.65 -3.47 9.60
N GLN A 84 7.74 -2.14 9.72
CA GLN A 84 6.65 -1.33 10.28
C GLN A 84 5.39 -1.38 9.40
N LEU A 85 5.54 -1.34 8.07
CA LEU A 85 4.44 -1.54 7.13
C LEU A 85 3.77 -2.90 7.34
N LEU A 86 4.56 -3.97 7.42
CA LEU A 86 4.04 -5.32 7.68
C LEU A 86 3.36 -5.43 9.05
N CYS A 87 3.85 -4.75 10.08
CA CYS A 87 3.18 -4.68 11.39
C CYS A 87 1.79 -4.05 11.28
N GLY A 88 1.69 -2.91 10.58
CA GLY A 88 0.41 -2.22 10.36
C GLY A 88 -0.57 -3.09 9.57
N ILE A 89 -0.11 -3.70 8.48
CA ILE A 89 -0.95 -4.60 7.65
C ILE A 89 -1.37 -5.85 8.40
N LYS A 90 -0.48 -6.47 9.18
CA LYS A 90 -0.85 -7.59 10.08
C LYS A 90 -1.96 -7.19 11.04
N TYR A 91 -1.88 -5.99 11.62
CA TYR A 91 -2.92 -5.48 12.52
C TYR A 91 -4.26 -5.33 11.81
N CYS A 92 -4.29 -4.72 10.62
CA CYS A 92 -5.50 -4.59 9.80
C CYS A 92 -6.08 -5.96 9.43
N HIS A 93 -5.26 -6.85 8.87
CA HIS A 93 -5.70 -8.18 8.45
C HIS A 93 -6.21 -9.04 9.60
N SER A 94 -5.62 -8.92 10.80
CA SER A 94 -6.11 -9.62 12.00
C SER A 94 -7.51 -9.16 12.45
N ARG A 95 -7.92 -7.97 12.02
CA ARG A 95 -9.26 -7.38 12.25
C ARG A 95 -10.17 -7.45 11.03
N ARG A 96 -9.79 -8.27 10.04
CA ARG A 96 -10.53 -8.43 8.78
C ARG A 96 -10.67 -7.12 7.99
N ILE A 97 -9.70 -6.24 8.07
CA ILE A 97 -9.67 -4.97 7.32
C ILE A 97 -8.65 -5.10 6.19
N LEU A 98 -9.09 -4.88 4.94
CA LEU A 98 -8.22 -4.67 3.77
C LEU A 98 -8.04 -3.17 3.57
N HIS A 99 -6.80 -2.74 3.33
CA HIS A 99 -6.49 -1.33 3.08
C HIS A 99 -6.90 -0.92 1.66
N ARG A 100 -6.53 -1.70 0.64
CA ARG A 100 -6.89 -1.60 -0.77
C ARG A 100 -6.38 -0.35 -1.53
N ASP A 101 -5.59 0.49 -0.90
CA ASP A 101 -4.91 1.61 -1.56
C ASP A 101 -3.53 1.87 -0.95
N LEU A 102 -2.76 0.78 -0.77
CA LEU A 102 -1.37 0.91 -0.33
C LEU A 102 -0.52 1.47 -1.47
N LYS A 103 0.14 2.58 -1.18
CA LYS A 103 1.10 3.27 -2.04
C LYS A 103 1.97 4.17 -1.17
N PRO A 104 3.16 4.59 -1.64
CA PRO A 104 4.05 5.42 -0.83
C PRO A 104 3.41 6.72 -0.34
N GLN A 105 2.46 7.31 -1.08
CA GLN A 105 1.75 8.52 -0.67
C GLN A 105 0.83 8.32 0.55
N ASN A 106 0.37 7.08 0.79
CA ASN A 106 -0.50 6.71 1.91
C ASN A 106 0.30 6.13 3.10
N LEU A 107 1.62 6.21 3.05
CA LEU A 107 2.53 5.82 4.12
C LEU A 107 3.20 7.09 4.64
N LEU A 108 2.86 7.48 5.85
CA LEU A 108 3.34 8.73 6.44
C LEU A 108 4.53 8.44 7.37
N ILE A 109 5.45 9.39 7.44
CA ILE A 109 6.59 9.33 8.36
C ILE A 109 6.34 10.34 9.47
N GLY A 110 6.22 9.83 10.69
CA GLY A 110 6.03 10.62 11.88
C GLY A 110 7.28 11.40 12.27
N LEU A 111 7.12 12.40 13.14
CA LEU A 111 8.24 13.17 13.70
C LEU A 111 9.24 12.29 14.48
N ASP A 112 8.80 11.11 14.91
CA ASP A 112 9.62 10.07 15.55
C ASP A 112 10.40 9.20 14.55
N GLY A 113 10.31 9.48 13.25
CA GLY A 113 10.94 8.72 12.17
C GLY A 113 10.33 7.32 11.98
N ASN A 114 9.09 7.09 12.43
CA ASN A 114 8.37 5.84 12.25
C ASN A 114 7.35 5.96 11.12
N LEU A 115 7.19 4.85 10.35
CA LEU A 115 6.23 4.75 9.29
C LEU A 115 4.83 4.43 9.84
N LYS A 116 3.81 5.11 9.33
CA LYS A 116 2.42 4.99 9.74
C LYS A 116 1.51 4.81 8.53
N LEU A 117 0.56 3.87 8.63
CA LEU A 117 -0.47 3.70 7.62
C LEU A 117 -1.49 4.85 7.69
N ALA A 118 -1.85 5.38 6.53
CA ALA A 118 -2.82 6.46 6.40
C ALA A 118 -3.81 6.18 5.25
N ASP A 119 -4.86 6.98 5.21
CA ASP A 119 -5.92 6.99 4.20
C ASP A 119 -6.66 5.65 4.01
N PHE A 120 -7.48 5.33 5.01
CA PHE A 120 -8.42 4.20 4.99
C PHE A 120 -9.71 4.51 4.21
N GLY A 121 -9.72 5.50 3.33
CA GLY A 121 -10.90 5.91 2.55
C GLY A 121 -11.44 4.82 1.63
N LEU A 122 -10.58 3.92 1.15
CA LEU A 122 -10.96 2.75 0.36
C LEU A 122 -10.94 1.44 1.18
N ALA A 123 -10.64 1.50 2.47
CA ALA A 123 -10.58 0.31 3.31
C ALA A 123 -11.96 -0.36 3.43
N ARG A 124 -11.95 -1.69 3.55
CA ARG A 124 -13.19 -2.47 3.69
C ARG A 124 -12.96 -3.64 4.64
N GLU A 125 -13.98 -3.93 5.43
CA GLU A 125 -14.07 -5.19 6.14
C GLU A 125 -14.32 -6.33 5.14
N PHE A 126 -13.54 -7.41 5.23
CA PHE A 126 -13.79 -8.63 4.48
C PHE A 126 -14.45 -9.67 5.38
N SER A 127 -15.60 -10.17 4.95
CA SER A 127 -16.29 -11.27 5.57
C SER A 127 -16.05 -12.55 4.78
N ASN A 128 -16.29 -13.71 5.39
CA ASN A 128 -16.24 -15.00 4.71
C ASN A 128 -17.34 -15.16 3.64
N SER A 129 -18.32 -14.24 3.57
CA SER A 129 -19.29 -14.17 2.50
C SER A 129 -18.68 -13.43 1.32
N LEU A 130 -18.59 -14.12 0.19
CA LEU A 130 -18.08 -13.67 -1.11
C LEU A 130 -18.90 -12.47 -1.64
N GLY A 131 -18.64 -11.26 -1.13
CA GLY A 131 -19.21 -10.04 -1.68
C GLY A 131 -18.47 -9.65 -2.96
N VAL A 132 -19.19 -9.36 -4.04
CA VAL A 132 -18.61 -8.76 -5.26
C VAL A 132 -17.97 -7.43 -4.86
N LEU A 133 -16.68 -7.29 -5.15
CA LEU A 133 -15.89 -6.13 -4.76
C LEU A 133 -15.69 -5.21 -5.96
N THR A 134 -15.64 -3.90 -5.72
CA THR A 134 -15.43 -2.89 -6.77
C THR A 134 -14.09 -3.09 -7.46
N HIS A 135 -14.08 -3.06 -8.81
CA HIS A 135 -12.86 -3.26 -9.61
C HIS A 135 -11.88 -2.09 -9.55
N GLU A 136 -12.36 -0.88 -9.33
CA GLU A 136 -11.54 0.34 -9.32
C GLU A 136 -10.92 0.62 -7.94
N VAL A 137 -10.21 -0.36 -7.40
CA VAL A 137 -9.44 -0.20 -6.16
C VAL A 137 -7.96 -0.36 -6.45
N VAL A 138 -7.11 0.20 -5.60
CA VAL A 138 -5.64 0.21 -5.69
C VAL A 138 -5.12 1.08 -6.85
N THR A 139 -4.23 1.99 -6.55
CA THR A 139 -3.50 2.79 -7.56
C THR A 139 -2.77 1.86 -8.53
N LEU A 140 -2.85 2.13 -9.82
CA LEU A 140 -2.49 1.22 -10.92
C LEU A 140 -1.13 0.52 -10.73
N TRP A 141 -0.08 1.24 -10.38
CA TRP A 141 1.28 0.69 -10.24
C TRP A 141 1.46 -0.33 -9.11
N TYR A 142 0.55 -0.31 -8.13
CA TYR A 142 0.54 -1.21 -6.96
C TYR A 142 -0.59 -2.24 -7.03
N ARG A 143 -1.37 -2.24 -8.14
CA ARG A 143 -2.51 -3.13 -8.34
C ARG A 143 -2.02 -4.53 -8.73
N PRO A 144 -2.49 -5.57 -8.02
CA PRO A 144 -2.08 -6.94 -8.30
C PRO A 144 -2.69 -7.48 -9.58
N PRO A 145 -2.05 -8.49 -10.20
CA PRO A 145 -2.45 -9.03 -11.49
C PRO A 145 -3.84 -9.67 -11.49
N GLU A 146 -4.29 -10.25 -10.38
CA GLU A 146 -5.65 -10.79 -10.28
C GLU A 146 -6.73 -9.73 -10.47
N LEU A 147 -6.52 -8.52 -9.95
CA LEU A 147 -7.46 -7.41 -10.15
C LEU A 147 -7.44 -6.91 -11.60
N LEU A 148 -6.25 -6.78 -12.19
CA LEU A 148 -6.09 -6.40 -13.60
C LEU A 148 -6.72 -7.45 -14.54
N LEU A 149 -6.66 -8.72 -14.17
CA LEU A 149 -7.29 -9.82 -14.90
C LEU A 149 -8.78 -10.00 -14.59
N GLY A 150 -9.37 -9.10 -13.80
CA GLY A 150 -10.82 -9.05 -13.58
C GLY A 150 -11.35 -10.02 -12.54
N ALA A 151 -10.52 -10.45 -11.59
CA ALA A 151 -10.99 -11.28 -10.48
C ALA A 151 -12.07 -10.54 -9.69
N ARG A 152 -13.20 -11.22 -9.46
CA ARG A 152 -14.35 -10.67 -8.70
C ARG A 152 -14.15 -10.74 -7.18
N TYR A 153 -13.29 -11.64 -6.74
CA TYR A 153 -13.01 -11.88 -5.33
C TYR A 153 -11.53 -11.71 -5.08
N TYR A 154 -11.19 -11.06 -3.99
CA TYR A 154 -9.82 -10.90 -3.57
C TYR A 154 -9.69 -10.93 -2.05
N SER A 155 -8.51 -11.22 -1.56
CA SER A 155 -8.20 -11.44 -0.15
C SER A 155 -7.10 -10.48 0.31
N THR A 156 -6.55 -10.74 1.47
CA THR A 156 -5.36 -10.05 2.02
C THR A 156 -4.17 -10.03 1.06
N GLY A 157 -4.14 -10.93 0.08
CA GLY A 157 -3.11 -10.98 -0.95
C GLY A 157 -2.98 -9.70 -1.78
N VAL A 158 -4.07 -8.91 -1.94
CA VAL A 158 -3.99 -7.63 -2.69
C VAL A 158 -3.09 -6.62 -1.98
N ASP A 159 -3.23 -6.48 -0.66
CA ASP A 159 -2.38 -5.60 0.14
C ASP A 159 -0.93 -6.10 0.14
N MET A 160 -0.72 -7.42 0.20
CA MET A 160 0.63 -8.02 0.21
C MET A 160 1.39 -7.79 -1.10
N TRP A 161 0.69 -7.80 -2.25
CA TRP A 161 1.29 -7.41 -3.53
C TRP A 161 1.75 -5.96 -3.51
N SER A 162 0.88 -5.05 -3.04
CA SER A 162 1.22 -3.63 -2.92
C SER A 162 2.41 -3.40 -1.98
N VAL A 163 2.49 -4.15 -0.87
CA VAL A 163 3.68 -4.16 0.02
C VAL A 163 4.94 -4.54 -0.76
N GLY A 164 4.87 -5.58 -1.60
CA GLY A 164 5.99 -5.99 -2.46
C GLY A 164 6.42 -4.89 -3.43
N CYS A 165 5.47 -4.22 -4.08
CA CYS A 165 5.76 -3.10 -4.99
C CYS A 165 6.42 -1.92 -4.24
N ILE A 166 5.93 -1.57 -3.06
CA ILE A 166 6.49 -0.50 -2.23
C ILE A 166 7.90 -0.87 -1.74
N PHE A 167 8.10 -2.12 -1.33
CA PHE A 167 9.42 -2.61 -0.91
C PHE A 167 10.44 -2.50 -2.05
N ALA A 168 10.07 -2.90 -3.27
CA ALA A 168 10.91 -2.73 -4.45
C ALA A 168 11.20 -1.25 -4.77
N GLU A 169 10.19 -0.36 -4.62
CA GLU A 169 10.36 1.08 -4.86
C GLU A 169 11.32 1.72 -3.85
N MET A 170 11.28 1.31 -2.59
CA MET A 170 12.26 1.77 -1.60
C MET A 170 13.70 1.37 -1.95
N MET A 171 13.90 0.21 -2.63
CA MET A 171 15.22 -0.26 -3.04
C MET A 171 15.81 0.51 -4.22
N SER A 172 14.98 0.99 -5.14
CA SER A 172 15.43 1.56 -6.43
C SER A 172 15.08 3.03 -6.62
N SER A 173 14.28 3.61 -5.74
CA SER A 173 13.65 4.95 -5.89
C SER A 173 12.61 5.04 -7.02
N TYR A 174 12.29 3.93 -7.68
CA TYR A 174 11.33 3.89 -8.79
C TYR A 174 10.32 2.77 -8.58
N ALA A 175 9.06 3.04 -8.94
CA ALA A 175 8.05 1.98 -8.94
C ALA A 175 8.47 0.84 -9.87
N LEU A 176 8.35 -0.42 -9.39
CA LEU A 176 8.80 -1.61 -10.11
C LEU A 176 7.99 -1.85 -11.40
N PHE A 177 6.68 -1.60 -11.33
CA PHE A 177 5.75 -1.79 -12.45
C PHE A 177 5.06 -0.47 -12.76
N ARG A 178 5.52 0.25 -13.79
CA ARG A 178 5.02 1.57 -14.17
C ARG A 178 4.19 1.49 -15.45
N GLY A 179 2.97 0.96 -15.35
CA GLY A 179 2.03 0.95 -16.46
C GLY A 179 1.27 2.27 -16.58
N ASP A 180 0.92 2.65 -17.80
CA ASP A 180 0.06 3.79 -18.13
C ASP A 180 -1.42 3.38 -18.33
N SER A 181 -1.68 2.11 -18.48
CA SER A 181 -2.99 1.48 -18.62
C SER A 181 -3.01 0.11 -17.94
N GLU A 182 -4.18 -0.48 -17.70
CA GLU A 182 -4.28 -1.81 -17.05
C GLU A 182 -3.56 -2.89 -17.86
N ILE A 183 -3.64 -2.82 -19.20
CA ILE A 183 -2.94 -3.78 -20.06
C ILE A 183 -1.43 -3.57 -20.05
N ASP A 184 -0.97 -2.32 -20.08
CA ASP A 184 0.46 -2.03 -19.97
C ASP A 184 1.00 -2.40 -18.58
N GLN A 185 0.21 -2.20 -17.53
CA GLN A 185 0.55 -2.64 -16.19
C GLN A 185 0.78 -4.16 -16.14
N LEU A 186 -0.12 -4.96 -16.74
CA LEU A 186 0.07 -6.40 -16.88
C LEU A 186 1.35 -6.74 -17.64
N PHE A 187 1.64 -6.03 -18.73
CA PHE A 187 2.84 -6.27 -19.53
C PHE A 187 4.12 -5.92 -18.78
N LYS A 188 4.12 -4.84 -17.96
CA LYS A 188 5.24 -4.54 -17.06
C LYS A 188 5.46 -5.65 -16.04
N ILE A 189 4.37 -6.18 -15.45
CA ILE A 189 4.45 -7.31 -14.51
C ILE A 189 5.00 -8.56 -15.21
N PHE A 190 4.43 -8.93 -16.37
CA PHE A 190 4.84 -10.13 -17.11
C PHE A 190 6.28 -10.01 -17.63
N GLY A 191 6.71 -8.82 -18.04
CA GLY A 191 8.08 -8.57 -18.51
C GLY A 191 9.15 -8.83 -17.44
N ILE A 192 8.79 -8.66 -16.16
CA ILE A 192 9.71 -8.92 -15.04
C ILE A 192 9.50 -10.33 -14.46
N LEU A 193 8.26 -10.69 -14.13
CA LEU A 193 7.98 -11.94 -13.42
C LEU A 193 7.76 -13.14 -14.35
N GLY A 194 7.74 -12.92 -15.66
CA GLY A 194 7.37 -13.90 -16.67
C GLY A 194 5.87 -13.96 -16.89
N THR A 195 5.43 -14.27 -18.13
CA THR A 195 4.01 -14.43 -18.42
C THR A 195 3.49 -15.71 -17.76
N PRO A 196 2.48 -15.63 -16.89
CA PRO A 196 1.96 -16.79 -16.19
C PRO A 196 1.11 -17.67 -17.12
N ASP A 197 1.24 -18.98 -16.93
CA ASP A 197 0.42 -20.01 -17.55
C ASP A 197 -0.36 -20.80 -16.48
N GLU A 198 -1.08 -21.85 -16.89
CA GLU A 198 -1.83 -22.73 -15.96
C GLU A 198 -0.93 -23.49 -14.98
N HIS A 199 0.37 -23.69 -15.29
CA HIS A 199 1.30 -24.33 -14.38
C HIS A 199 1.73 -23.38 -13.26
N LEU A 200 2.06 -22.13 -13.63
CA LEU A 200 2.48 -21.09 -12.68
C LEU A 200 1.29 -20.49 -11.90
N TRP A 201 0.14 -20.41 -12.54
CA TRP A 201 -1.10 -19.89 -11.94
C TRP A 201 -2.32 -20.73 -12.35
N PRO A 202 -2.62 -21.81 -11.63
CA PRO A 202 -3.78 -22.65 -11.91
C PRO A 202 -5.08 -21.84 -11.90
N GLY A 203 -5.87 -21.98 -12.97
CA GLY A 203 -7.13 -21.26 -13.14
C GLY A 203 -7.02 -19.85 -13.74
N ILE A 204 -5.84 -19.42 -14.18
CA ILE A 204 -5.65 -18.09 -14.77
C ILE A 204 -6.53 -17.88 -16.01
N ARG A 205 -6.76 -18.93 -16.80
CA ARG A 205 -7.61 -18.87 -18.01
C ARG A 205 -9.07 -18.61 -17.72
N GLN A 206 -9.53 -18.78 -16.47
CA GLN A 206 -10.88 -18.52 -16.04
C GLN A 206 -11.07 -17.04 -15.64
N LEU A 207 -9.99 -16.26 -15.54
CA LEU A 207 -10.07 -14.84 -15.21
C LEU A 207 -10.62 -14.06 -16.39
N PRO A 208 -11.61 -13.15 -16.19
CA PRO A 208 -12.37 -12.52 -17.26
C PRO A 208 -11.52 -11.79 -18.32
N ASN A 209 -10.44 -11.15 -17.90
CA ASN A 209 -9.58 -10.33 -18.76
C ASN A 209 -8.33 -11.09 -19.26
N PHE A 210 -8.18 -12.38 -18.93
CA PHE A 210 -7.06 -13.17 -19.45
C PHE A 210 -7.20 -13.40 -20.96
N LYS A 211 -6.12 -13.25 -21.72
CA LYS A 211 -6.07 -13.48 -23.16
C LYS A 211 -4.93 -14.44 -23.51
N ILE A 212 -5.24 -15.52 -24.24
CA ILE A 212 -4.25 -16.51 -24.72
C ILE A 212 -3.17 -15.85 -25.61
N ILE A 213 -3.53 -14.73 -26.26
CA ILE A 213 -2.64 -13.99 -27.17
C ILE A 213 -1.70 -13.03 -26.45
N PHE A 214 -1.66 -13.00 -25.12
CA PHE A 214 -0.68 -12.18 -24.41
C PHE A 214 0.72 -12.57 -24.83
N PRO A 215 1.63 -11.56 -25.01
CA PRO A 215 3.03 -11.84 -25.27
C PRO A 215 3.65 -12.71 -24.17
N ILE A 216 4.54 -13.62 -24.56
CA ILE A 216 5.19 -14.54 -23.62
C ILE A 216 6.58 -13.99 -23.29
N TRP A 217 6.75 -13.58 -22.03
CA TRP A 217 8.04 -13.19 -21.49
C TRP A 217 8.59 -14.25 -20.56
N ARG A 218 9.90 -14.43 -20.59
CA ARG A 218 10.62 -15.22 -19.58
C ARG A 218 10.81 -14.36 -18.33
N ARG A 219 10.77 -15.00 -17.16
CA ARG A 219 11.08 -14.35 -15.89
C ARG A 219 12.49 -13.73 -15.93
N TYR A 220 12.58 -12.47 -15.54
CA TYR A 220 13.83 -11.78 -15.32
C TYR A 220 14.23 -11.89 -13.83
N PRO A 221 15.49 -12.30 -13.52
CA PRO A 221 15.93 -12.45 -12.13
C PRO A 221 15.90 -11.13 -11.37
N LEU A 222 15.23 -11.08 -10.21
CA LEU A 222 15.13 -9.87 -9.40
C LEU A 222 16.50 -9.44 -8.83
N GLU A 223 17.42 -10.38 -8.65
CA GLU A 223 18.81 -10.14 -8.24
C GLU A 223 19.56 -9.26 -9.25
N ARG A 224 19.18 -9.30 -10.52
CA ARG A 224 19.77 -8.43 -11.55
C ARG A 224 19.16 -7.02 -11.54
N ILE A 225 17.96 -6.87 -11.02
CA ILE A 225 17.31 -5.56 -10.86
C ILE A 225 17.86 -4.87 -9.60
N PHE A 226 18.10 -5.63 -8.53
CA PHE A 226 18.55 -5.14 -7.24
C PHE A 226 19.86 -5.82 -6.78
N PRO A 227 20.98 -5.67 -7.53
CA PRO A 227 22.21 -6.41 -7.26
C PRO A 227 22.90 -6.02 -5.93
N TRP A 228 22.47 -4.92 -5.32
CA TRP A 228 22.98 -4.45 -4.03
C TRP A 228 22.19 -4.96 -2.82
N MET A 229 21.09 -5.67 -3.05
CA MET A 229 20.26 -6.21 -1.98
C MET A 229 20.70 -7.62 -1.58
N SER A 230 20.49 -7.94 -0.30
CA SER A 230 20.78 -9.28 0.22
C SER A 230 19.87 -10.35 -0.39
N TYR A 231 20.33 -11.60 -0.38
CA TYR A 231 19.52 -12.75 -0.78
C TYR A 231 18.19 -12.79 -0.04
N ASP A 232 18.18 -12.55 1.28
CA ASP A 232 16.95 -12.56 2.08
C ASP A 232 15.97 -11.46 1.68
N ALA A 233 16.46 -10.28 1.28
CA ALA A 233 15.61 -9.22 0.77
C ALA A 233 14.91 -9.62 -0.54
N ILE A 234 15.67 -10.19 -1.47
CA ILE A 234 15.13 -10.67 -2.75
C ILE A 234 14.15 -11.82 -2.50
N ASN A 235 14.48 -12.78 -1.64
CA ASN A 235 13.60 -13.89 -1.31
C ASN A 235 12.27 -13.42 -0.67
N LEU A 236 12.30 -12.41 0.21
CA LEU A 236 11.08 -11.80 0.73
C LEU A 236 10.26 -11.14 -0.38
N LEU A 237 10.92 -10.37 -1.27
CA LEU A 237 10.26 -9.72 -2.40
C LEU A 237 9.58 -10.74 -3.32
N GLU A 238 10.25 -11.84 -3.64
CA GLU A 238 9.68 -12.93 -4.43
C GLU A 238 8.42 -13.53 -3.80
N LYS A 239 8.44 -13.75 -2.49
CA LYS A 239 7.26 -14.27 -1.74
C LYS A 239 6.09 -13.28 -1.69
N LEU A 240 6.36 -11.98 -1.77
CA LEU A 240 5.34 -10.94 -1.85
C LEU A 240 4.72 -10.83 -3.25
N LEU A 241 5.50 -11.09 -4.31
CA LEU A 241 5.11 -10.93 -5.70
C LEU A 241 4.72 -12.25 -6.39
N ILE A 242 4.22 -13.23 -5.64
CA ILE A 242 3.66 -14.47 -6.21
C ILE A 242 2.35 -14.16 -6.95
N TYR A 243 2.15 -14.76 -8.14
CA TYR A 243 0.94 -14.60 -8.94
C TYR A 243 -0.30 -15.11 -8.21
N VAL A 244 -0.26 -16.33 -7.70
CA VAL A 244 -1.38 -16.97 -6.99
C VAL A 244 -1.64 -16.25 -5.66
N PRO A 245 -2.77 -15.53 -5.49
CA PRO A 245 -2.98 -14.68 -4.31
C PRO A 245 -2.96 -15.43 -2.98
N SER A 246 -3.42 -16.70 -2.96
CA SER A 246 -3.43 -17.54 -1.77
C SER A 246 -2.05 -18.06 -1.35
N GLN A 247 -1.08 -18.03 -2.26
CA GLN A 247 0.30 -18.44 -2.01
C GLN A 247 1.21 -17.26 -1.62
N ARG A 248 0.76 -16.01 -1.80
CA ARG A 248 1.52 -14.85 -1.33
C ARG A 248 1.71 -14.93 0.17
N ILE A 249 2.91 -14.60 0.61
CA ILE A 249 3.23 -14.59 2.02
C ILE A 249 2.30 -13.66 2.80
N ALA A 250 1.67 -14.16 3.87
CA ALA A 250 0.85 -13.34 4.75
C ALA A 250 1.73 -12.43 5.63
N ALA A 251 1.23 -11.26 6.02
CA ALA A 251 1.99 -10.29 6.82
C ALA A 251 2.56 -10.89 8.13
N LYS A 252 1.79 -11.77 8.79
CA LYS A 252 2.25 -12.49 10.00
C LYS A 252 3.48 -13.36 9.73
N MET A 253 3.56 -14.01 8.56
CA MET A 253 4.67 -14.87 8.18
C MET A 253 5.84 -14.05 7.64
N ALA A 254 5.57 -12.98 6.89
CA ALA A 254 6.59 -12.06 6.40
C ALA A 254 7.39 -11.41 7.54
N LEU A 255 6.76 -11.07 8.66
CA LEU A 255 7.43 -10.54 9.86
C LEU A 255 8.37 -11.54 10.56
N ARG A 256 8.31 -12.82 10.20
CA ARG A 256 9.20 -13.90 10.69
C ARG A 256 10.23 -14.32 9.66
N HIS A 257 10.34 -13.58 8.56
CA HIS A 257 11.28 -13.88 7.50
C HIS A 257 12.71 -13.54 7.95
N THR A 258 13.68 -14.33 7.52
CA THR A 258 15.12 -14.18 7.85
C THR A 258 15.66 -12.79 7.53
N TYR A 259 15.07 -12.09 6.57
CA TYR A 259 15.38 -10.68 6.27
C TYR A 259 15.31 -9.76 7.49
N PHE A 260 14.55 -10.11 8.51
CA PHE A 260 14.32 -9.31 9.71
C PHE A 260 15.01 -9.84 10.97
N ASP A 261 15.81 -10.90 10.89
CA ASP A 261 16.38 -11.57 12.08
C ASP A 261 17.35 -10.68 12.88
N ASP A 262 18.00 -9.73 12.21
CA ASP A 262 18.93 -8.78 12.81
C ASP A 262 18.29 -7.47 13.30
N ILE A 263 16.96 -7.33 13.16
CA ILE A 263 16.27 -6.14 13.69
C ILE A 263 16.13 -6.23 15.20
N ASN A 264 17.00 -5.51 15.90
CA ASN A 264 16.82 -5.21 17.31
C ASN A 264 15.90 -3.99 17.46
N PHE A 265 14.59 -4.20 17.41
CA PHE A 265 13.71 -3.18 17.99
C PHE A 265 13.84 -3.31 19.51
N SER A 266 14.60 -2.41 20.13
CA SER A 266 14.46 -2.14 21.56
C SER A 266 12.95 -1.99 21.81
N ARG A 267 12.41 -2.88 22.64
CA ARG A 267 11.01 -2.89 23.06
C ARG A 267 10.74 -1.56 23.75
N SER A 268 10.20 -0.60 22.99
CA SER A 268 9.66 0.66 23.54
C SER A 268 8.14 0.53 23.62
#